data_ef3cbdf2edd070556b9c6041bd862a7a
#
_entry.id   ef3cbdf2edd070556b9c6041bd862a7a
#
_cell.length_a   1.000
_cell.length_b   1.000
_cell.length_c   1.000
_cell.angle_alpha   90.00
_cell.angle_beta   90.00
_cell.angle_gamma   90.00
#
_symmetry.space_group_name_H-M   'P 1'
#
loop_
_entity.id
_entity.type
_entity.pdbx_description
1 polymer ?
#
loop_
_entity_poly.entity_id
_entity_poly.type
_entity_poly.pdbx_seq_one_letter_code
_entity_poly.pdbx_strand_id
1 'polypeptide(L)'
;MTKDILILAVETSCDETSVSVIKNGRDILSNTVLSQIESHKRFGGIVPEVASRHHVEGITTTINEALGDADVSIEDIDAIAVTEGPGLIGALLIGVNAAKALAFAYDKPLIPVHHIAGHIYANHIEEPLTFPLIALIVSGGHTELVYMKDHLSFEVIGETRDDAVGEAYDKVARTIGLNYPGGPQVDRLAAEGEDTYSFPRVWLDKDSYDFSFSGLKSAVINQLHNQRQKNIPIIEANVATSFQNSVVEVLTFKAIQACKEYSVQRLIVAGGVASNKGLRQSLADQCKVNDIQLTIPSPKLCTDNAAMIGVAGHYLYQQGRFADLALNGHSNIDLEEYSAE
;
A
#
# COMPACT_ATOMS: atom_id res chain seq x y z
N MET A 1 3.12 -18.92 30.92
CA MET A 1 2.49 -18.57 29.63
C MET A 1 2.61 -17.07 29.51
N THR A 2 3.18 -16.54 28.47
CA THR A 2 3.17 -15.10 28.17
C THR A 2 1.71 -14.69 27.95
N LYS A 3 1.30 -13.56 28.51
CA LYS A 3 -0.03 -12.99 28.29
C LYS A 3 -0.19 -12.68 26.80
N ASP A 4 -1.34 -13.03 26.19
CA ASP A 4 -1.67 -12.60 24.85
C ASP A 4 -1.76 -11.08 24.79
N ILE A 5 -1.28 -10.49 23.72
CA ILE A 5 -1.32 -9.04 23.45
C ILE A 5 -2.37 -8.78 22.37
N LEU A 6 -3.35 -7.94 22.70
CA LEU A 6 -4.41 -7.51 21.80
C LEU A 6 -4.22 -6.04 21.43
N ILE A 7 -4.12 -5.77 20.13
CA ILE A 7 -4.00 -4.41 19.60
C ILE A 7 -5.23 -4.06 18.78
N LEU A 8 -5.92 -2.97 19.14
CA LEU A 8 -6.91 -2.33 18.30
C LEU A 8 -6.21 -1.38 17.34
N ALA A 9 -6.36 -1.58 16.06
CA ALA A 9 -5.72 -0.78 15.03
C ALA A 9 -6.74 0.05 14.24
N VAL A 10 -6.37 1.26 13.87
CA VAL A 10 -7.19 2.22 13.12
C VAL A 10 -6.41 2.71 11.90
N GLU A 11 -7.04 2.59 10.72
CA GLU A 11 -6.51 3.07 9.43
C GLU A 11 -7.53 4.00 8.78
N THR A 12 -7.12 5.24 8.51
CA THR A 12 -7.93 6.25 7.82
C THR A 12 -7.09 7.16 6.92
N SER A 13 -5.97 6.67 6.39
CA SER A 13 -5.02 7.54 5.66
C SER A 13 -5.53 8.05 4.31
N CYS A 14 -6.50 7.36 3.70
CA CYS A 14 -6.98 7.67 2.36
C CYS A 14 -8.51 7.55 2.22
N ASP A 15 -9.02 6.53 1.55
CA ASP A 15 -10.46 6.35 1.27
C ASP A 15 -11.05 5.06 1.88
N GLU A 16 -10.31 4.39 2.75
CA GLU A 16 -10.80 3.29 3.58
C GLU A 16 -10.85 3.70 5.07
N THR A 17 -12.03 3.55 5.70
CA THR A 17 -12.12 3.56 7.15
C THR A 17 -12.00 2.12 7.61
N SER A 18 -10.90 1.76 8.26
CA SER A 18 -10.71 0.39 8.72
C SER A 18 -10.32 0.32 10.19
N VAL A 19 -10.84 -0.71 10.87
CA VAL A 19 -10.50 -1.04 12.26
C VAL A 19 -10.31 -2.54 12.37
N SER A 20 -9.28 -2.96 13.11
CA SER A 20 -8.93 -4.37 13.27
C SER A 20 -8.50 -4.67 14.69
N VAL A 21 -8.77 -5.88 15.16
CA VAL A 21 -8.19 -6.42 16.39
C VAL A 21 -7.17 -7.48 16.03
N ILE A 22 -5.92 -7.24 16.40
CA ILE A 22 -4.79 -8.13 16.13
C ILE A 22 -4.29 -8.75 17.44
N LYS A 23 -4.16 -10.07 17.44
CA LYS A 23 -3.61 -10.82 18.55
C LYS A 23 -2.18 -11.25 18.25
N ASN A 24 -1.25 -10.95 19.18
CA ASN A 24 0.15 -11.38 19.12
C ASN A 24 0.88 -10.99 17.83
N GLY A 25 0.46 -9.88 17.20
CA GLY A 25 1.10 -9.33 16.01
C GLY A 25 0.89 -10.13 14.72
N ARG A 26 -0.03 -11.09 14.71
CA ARG A 26 -0.27 -11.92 13.52
C ARG A 26 -1.71 -12.40 13.36
N ASP A 27 -2.35 -12.83 14.43
CA ASP A 27 -3.67 -13.42 14.35
C ASP A 27 -4.71 -12.30 14.21
N ILE A 28 -5.40 -12.24 13.08
CA ILE A 28 -6.50 -11.30 12.83
C ILE A 28 -7.75 -11.84 13.52
N LEU A 29 -8.19 -11.20 14.60
CA LEU A 29 -9.47 -11.51 15.24
C LEU A 29 -10.62 -10.83 14.51
N SER A 30 -10.41 -9.61 14.02
CA SER A 30 -11.34 -8.88 13.15
C SER A 30 -10.57 -7.94 12.21
N ASN A 31 -11.16 -7.62 11.05
CA ASN A 31 -10.64 -6.60 10.13
C ASN A 31 -11.82 -6.02 9.33
N THR A 32 -12.45 -5.01 9.90
CA THR A 32 -13.61 -4.32 9.31
C THR A 32 -13.13 -3.19 8.42
N VAL A 33 -13.60 -3.16 7.17
CA VAL A 33 -13.22 -2.15 6.18
C VAL A 33 -14.47 -1.52 5.57
N LEU A 34 -14.62 -0.22 5.75
CA LEU A 34 -15.65 0.60 5.10
C LEU A 34 -14.99 1.39 3.96
N SER A 35 -15.11 0.89 2.73
CA SER A 35 -14.51 1.51 1.55
C SER A 35 -15.40 2.60 0.96
N GLN A 36 -14.78 3.67 0.50
CA GLN A 36 -15.42 4.83 -0.12
C GLN A 36 -15.33 4.83 -1.65
N ILE A 37 -14.84 3.75 -2.26
CA ILE A 37 -14.64 3.64 -3.72
C ILE A 37 -15.89 4.07 -4.50
N GLU A 38 -17.08 3.63 -4.10
CA GLU A 38 -18.33 3.97 -4.79
C GLU A 38 -18.62 5.49 -4.76
N SER A 39 -18.29 6.16 -3.66
CA SER A 39 -18.45 7.62 -3.54
C SER A 39 -17.46 8.37 -4.42
N HIS A 40 -16.25 7.85 -4.61
CA HIS A 40 -15.20 8.50 -5.37
C HIS A 40 -15.28 8.22 -6.88
N LYS A 41 -15.92 7.13 -7.31
CA LYS A 41 -16.12 6.80 -8.74
C LYS A 41 -16.68 7.96 -9.56
N ARG A 42 -17.66 8.68 -9.04
CA ARG A 42 -18.29 9.82 -9.73
C ARG A 42 -17.34 10.99 -10.00
N PHE A 43 -16.26 11.09 -9.22
CA PHE A 43 -15.25 12.13 -9.39
C PHE A 43 -14.06 11.65 -10.24
N GLY A 44 -13.99 10.34 -10.51
CA GLY A 44 -12.88 9.71 -11.22
C GLY A 44 -11.57 9.69 -10.44
N GLY A 45 -11.64 9.72 -9.10
CA GLY A 45 -10.51 9.68 -8.18
C GLY A 45 -10.90 10.21 -6.80
N ILE A 46 -9.99 10.11 -5.85
CA ILE A 46 -10.21 10.49 -4.46
C ILE A 46 -10.33 12.01 -4.33
N VAL A 47 -11.34 12.46 -3.55
CA VAL A 47 -11.54 13.86 -3.16
C VAL A 47 -11.32 13.96 -1.65
N PRO A 48 -10.24 14.59 -1.17
CA PRO A 48 -9.84 14.57 0.24
C PRO A 48 -10.91 15.03 1.22
N GLU A 49 -11.67 16.07 0.89
CA GLU A 49 -12.75 16.57 1.75
C GLU A 49 -13.92 15.58 1.86
N VAL A 50 -14.22 14.86 0.77
CA VAL A 50 -15.26 13.82 0.77
C VAL A 50 -14.78 12.64 1.61
N ALA A 51 -13.52 12.23 1.47
CA ALA A 51 -12.94 11.16 2.26
C ALA A 51 -13.02 11.47 3.76
N SER A 52 -12.61 12.66 4.19
CA SER A 52 -12.65 13.08 5.58
C SER A 52 -14.05 13.00 6.18
N ARG A 53 -15.09 13.43 5.44
CA ARG A 53 -16.49 13.36 5.89
C ARG A 53 -16.97 11.92 6.09
N HIS A 54 -16.67 11.04 5.15
CA HIS A 54 -17.02 9.62 5.26
C HIS A 54 -16.34 8.95 6.46
N HIS A 55 -15.08 9.30 6.76
CA HIS A 55 -14.42 8.80 7.97
C HIS A 55 -15.13 9.23 9.24
N VAL A 56 -15.55 10.50 9.33
CA VAL A 56 -16.32 10.99 10.50
C VAL A 56 -17.63 10.19 10.68
N GLU A 57 -18.33 9.92 9.59
CA GLU A 57 -19.61 9.20 9.63
C GLU A 57 -19.42 7.71 10.01
N GLY A 58 -18.31 7.09 9.54
CA GLY A 58 -18.08 5.64 9.65
C GLY A 58 -17.29 5.20 10.88
N ILE A 59 -16.37 6.00 11.41
CA ILE A 59 -15.34 5.55 12.36
C ILE A 59 -15.90 4.86 13.60
N THR A 60 -16.94 5.43 14.23
CA THR A 60 -17.51 4.87 15.46
C THR A 60 -18.19 3.52 15.22
N THR A 61 -18.91 3.41 14.10
CA THR A 61 -19.58 2.15 13.73
C THR A 61 -18.53 1.08 13.43
N THR A 62 -17.49 1.40 12.65
CA THR A 62 -16.42 0.48 12.30
C THR A 62 -15.64 -0.01 13.52
N ILE A 63 -15.39 0.86 14.54
CA ILE A 63 -14.78 0.45 15.82
C ILE A 63 -15.68 -0.57 16.54
N ASN A 64 -16.97 -0.29 16.68
CA ASN A 64 -17.89 -1.18 17.37
C ASN A 64 -18.04 -2.54 16.65
N GLU A 65 -18.12 -2.53 15.33
CA GLU A 65 -18.17 -3.75 14.52
C GLU A 65 -16.88 -4.57 14.69
N ALA A 66 -15.71 -3.94 14.61
CA ALA A 66 -14.43 -4.65 14.77
C ALA A 66 -14.27 -5.30 16.15
N LEU A 67 -14.66 -4.63 17.22
CA LEU A 67 -14.66 -5.20 18.58
C LEU A 67 -15.69 -6.33 18.70
N GLY A 68 -16.89 -6.15 18.15
CA GLY A 68 -17.94 -7.17 18.14
C GLY A 68 -17.55 -8.43 17.34
N ASP A 69 -16.97 -8.27 16.16
CA ASP A 69 -16.51 -9.37 15.31
C ASP A 69 -15.35 -10.15 15.96
N ALA A 70 -14.52 -9.46 16.76
CA ALA A 70 -13.44 -10.07 17.53
C ALA A 70 -13.91 -10.74 18.83
N ASP A 71 -15.16 -10.56 19.23
CA ASP A 71 -15.75 -10.99 20.51
C ASP A 71 -14.93 -10.50 21.72
N VAL A 72 -14.48 -9.24 21.67
CA VAL A 72 -13.73 -8.57 22.76
C VAL A 72 -14.32 -7.21 23.09
N SER A 73 -14.07 -6.75 24.31
CA SER A 73 -14.36 -5.37 24.72
C SER A 73 -13.12 -4.49 24.63
N ILE A 74 -13.30 -3.17 24.69
CA ILE A 74 -12.18 -2.22 24.66
C ILE A 74 -11.27 -2.38 25.89
N GLU A 75 -11.80 -2.86 27.02
CA GLU A 75 -11.06 -3.17 28.23
C GLU A 75 -10.04 -4.27 28.04
N ASP A 76 -10.34 -5.23 27.15
CA ASP A 76 -9.45 -6.38 26.84
C ASP A 76 -8.26 -5.98 25.96
N ILE A 77 -8.34 -4.82 25.29
CA ILE A 77 -7.29 -4.30 24.41
C ILE A 77 -6.08 -3.82 25.24
N ASP A 78 -4.87 -4.20 24.84
CA ASP A 78 -3.63 -3.82 25.50
C ASP A 78 -3.06 -2.49 24.99
N ALA A 79 -3.28 -2.14 23.71
CA ALA A 79 -2.82 -0.88 23.10
C ALA A 79 -3.66 -0.51 21.88
N ILE A 80 -3.62 0.76 21.49
CA ILE A 80 -4.32 1.30 20.34
C ILE A 80 -3.28 1.78 19.33
N ALA A 81 -3.25 1.17 18.15
CA ALA A 81 -2.40 1.57 17.04
C ALA A 81 -3.20 2.42 16.03
N VAL A 82 -2.58 3.44 15.49
CA VAL A 82 -3.23 4.30 14.50
C VAL A 82 -2.23 4.75 13.45
N THR A 83 -2.67 4.82 12.21
CA THR A 83 -1.87 5.43 11.15
C THR A 83 -1.72 6.91 11.38
N GLU A 84 -0.47 7.36 11.60
CA GLU A 84 -0.13 8.78 11.74
C GLU A 84 0.21 9.45 10.41
N GLY A 85 0.61 8.66 9.42
CA GLY A 85 1.01 9.10 8.08
C GLY A 85 1.89 8.08 7.35
N PRO A 86 2.26 8.38 6.11
CA PRO A 86 1.74 9.46 5.25
C PRO A 86 0.28 9.23 4.84
N GLY A 87 -0.40 10.31 4.40
CA GLY A 87 -1.78 10.22 3.91
C GLY A 87 -2.48 11.57 3.79
N LEU A 88 -3.78 11.54 3.50
CA LEU A 88 -4.62 12.72 3.42
C LEU A 88 -4.83 13.30 4.83
N ILE A 89 -4.31 14.50 5.09
CA ILE A 89 -4.29 15.08 6.44
C ILE A 89 -5.68 15.11 7.11
N GLY A 90 -6.72 15.49 6.37
CA GLY A 90 -8.08 15.54 6.90
C GLY A 90 -8.64 14.15 7.26
N ALA A 91 -8.25 13.12 6.54
CA ALA A 91 -8.63 11.73 6.77
C ALA A 91 -7.83 11.15 7.96
N LEU A 92 -6.51 11.32 7.99
CA LEU A 92 -5.64 10.91 9.10
C LEU A 92 -6.11 11.45 10.44
N LEU A 93 -6.48 12.75 10.50
CA LEU A 93 -6.94 13.40 11.72
C LEU A 93 -8.17 12.74 12.34
N ILE A 94 -9.03 12.11 11.54
CA ILE A 94 -10.20 11.41 12.08
C ILE A 94 -9.77 10.15 12.84
N GLY A 95 -8.93 9.30 12.25
CA GLY A 95 -8.39 8.11 12.91
C GLY A 95 -7.55 8.45 14.14
N VAL A 96 -6.63 9.41 14.01
CA VAL A 96 -5.76 9.86 15.10
C VAL A 96 -6.58 10.37 16.29
N ASN A 97 -7.61 11.21 16.06
CA ASN A 97 -8.44 11.71 17.16
C ASN A 97 -9.32 10.62 17.78
N ALA A 98 -9.84 9.69 16.98
CA ALA A 98 -10.59 8.54 17.51
C ALA A 98 -9.69 7.65 18.38
N ALA A 99 -8.49 7.32 17.93
CA ALA A 99 -7.52 6.54 18.67
C ALA A 99 -7.08 7.24 19.97
N LYS A 100 -6.81 8.55 19.93
CA LYS A 100 -6.47 9.36 21.10
C LYS A 100 -7.61 9.39 22.13
N ALA A 101 -8.85 9.54 21.66
CA ALA A 101 -10.01 9.54 22.54
C ALA A 101 -10.17 8.21 23.29
N LEU A 102 -9.99 7.09 22.59
CA LEU A 102 -10.02 5.76 23.18
C LEU A 102 -8.84 5.53 24.14
N ALA A 103 -7.62 5.89 23.72
CA ALA A 103 -6.41 5.78 24.54
C ALA A 103 -6.57 6.55 25.87
N PHE A 104 -7.08 7.76 25.80
CA PHE A 104 -7.34 8.59 26.99
C PHE A 104 -8.45 8.03 27.86
N ALA A 105 -9.59 7.62 27.27
CA ALA A 105 -10.76 7.17 28.02
C ALA A 105 -10.53 5.85 28.77
N TYR A 106 -9.71 4.98 28.21
CA TYR A 106 -9.47 3.63 28.72
C TYR A 106 -8.03 3.40 29.24
N ASP A 107 -7.26 4.48 29.37
CA ASP A 107 -5.86 4.44 29.86
C ASP A 107 -5.00 3.41 29.11
N LYS A 108 -5.06 3.43 27.77
CA LYS A 108 -4.31 2.52 26.91
C LYS A 108 -3.13 3.23 26.23
N PRO A 109 -1.99 2.55 26.05
CA PRO A 109 -0.89 3.06 25.23
C PRO A 109 -1.36 3.36 23.80
N LEU A 110 -0.90 4.49 23.25
CA LEU A 110 -1.15 4.91 21.86
C LEU A 110 0.10 4.65 21.02
N ILE A 111 -0.06 3.97 19.90
CA ILE A 111 1.04 3.56 19.03
C ILE A 111 0.91 4.28 17.68
N PRO A 112 1.84 5.17 17.33
CA PRO A 112 1.87 5.80 16.03
C PRO A 112 2.44 4.80 14.99
N VAL A 113 1.76 4.60 13.88
CA VAL A 113 2.18 3.66 12.85
C VAL A 113 2.34 4.35 11.51
N HIS A 114 3.48 4.14 10.88
CA HIS A 114 3.73 4.59 9.52
C HIS A 114 2.94 3.71 8.52
N HIS A 115 2.15 4.34 7.65
CA HIS A 115 1.28 3.65 6.68
C HIS A 115 2.04 2.65 5.80
N ILE A 116 3.21 3.05 5.27
CA ILE A 116 4.03 2.18 4.42
C ILE A 116 4.64 1.02 5.22
N ALA A 117 5.04 1.25 6.47
CA ALA A 117 5.43 0.16 7.35
C ALA A 117 4.27 -0.83 7.54
N GLY A 118 3.04 -0.36 7.70
CA GLY A 118 1.85 -1.20 7.71
C GLY A 118 1.78 -2.10 6.48
N HIS A 119 1.89 -1.55 5.26
CA HIS A 119 1.89 -2.34 4.04
C HIS A 119 2.98 -3.42 3.99
N ILE A 120 4.18 -3.11 4.46
CA ILE A 120 5.27 -4.10 4.57
C ILE A 120 4.85 -5.23 5.51
N TYR A 121 4.31 -4.87 6.68
CA TYR A 121 3.88 -5.83 7.71
C TYR A 121 2.63 -6.64 7.34
N ALA A 122 1.84 -6.23 6.34
CA ALA A 122 0.77 -7.06 5.79
C ALA A 122 1.27 -8.43 5.31
N ASN A 123 2.52 -8.51 4.84
CA ASN A 123 3.15 -9.78 4.47
C ASN A 123 3.33 -10.71 5.66
N HIS A 124 3.60 -10.17 6.87
CA HIS A 124 3.85 -10.94 8.08
C HIS A 124 2.62 -11.76 8.53
N ILE A 125 1.42 -11.31 8.16
CA ILE A 125 0.16 -11.98 8.51
C ILE A 125 0.14 -13.41 7.96
N GLU A 126 0.46 -13.58 6.69
CA GLU A 126 0.39 -14.87 6.00
C GLU A 126 1.70 -15.66 6.14
N GLU A 127 2.83 -14.97 6.03
CA GLU A 127 4.15 -15.58 6.17
C GLU A 127 5.06 -14.72 7.05
N PRO A 128 5.66 -15.28 8.13
CA PRO A 128 6.56 -14.51 9.00
C PRO A 128 7.70 -13.85 8.22
N LEU A 129 7.89 -12.55 8.43
CA LEU A 129 9.04 -11.85 7.86
C LEU A 129 10.33 -12.44 8.44
N THR A 130 11.27 -12.68 7.57
CA THR A 130 12.62 -13.11 7.93
C THR A 130 13.63 -12.24 7.18
N PHE A 131 14.68 -11.88 7.85
CA PHE A 131 15.63 -10.86 7.41
C PHE A 131 17.00 -11.44 7.04
N PRO A 132 17.82 -10.76 6.23
CA PRO A 132 17.47 -9.53 5.52
C PRO A 132 16.49 -9.75 4.37
N LEU A 133 15.74 -8.71 3.99
CA LEU A 133 14.81 -8.74 2.87
C LEU A 133 14.82 -7.44 2.06
N ILE A 134 14.35 -7.53 0.81
CA ILE A 134 13.94 -6.37 -0.01
C ILE A 134 12.43 -6.31 -0.03
N ALA A 135 11.85 -5.11 0.16
CA ALA A 135 10.43 -4.85 -0.01
C ALA A 135 10.21 -3.95 -1.23
N LEU A 136 9.38 -4.40 -2.17
CA LEU A 136 8.86 -3.59 -3.27
C LEU A 136 7.50 -3.04 -2.86
N ILE A 137 7.41 -1.73 -2.61
CA ILE A 137 6.17 -1.03 -2.29
C ILE A 137 5.60 -0.44 -3.57
N VAL A 138 4.36 -0.80 -3.89
CA VAL A 138 3.65 -0.37 -5.11
C VAL A 138 2.19 -0.05 -4.78
N SER A 139 1.90 1.23 -4.58
CA SER A 139 0.56 1.72 -4.21
C SER A 139 0.09 2.86 -5.11
N GLY A 140 -1.05 3.46 -4.77
CA GLY A 140 -1.57 4.66 -5.43
C GLY A 140 -0.67 5.88 -5.27
N GLY A 141 -0.02 6.01 -4.11
CA GLY A 141 0.80 7.17 -3.75
C GLY A 141 2.30 6.89 -3.68
N HIS A 142 2.73 5.63 -3.59
CA HIS A 142 4.13 5.27 -3.35
C HIS A 142 4.63 4.20 -4.32
N THR A 143 5.89 4.33 -4.72
CA THR A 143 6.63 3.30 -5.44
C THR A 143 8.06 3.35 -4.95
N GLU A 144 8.43 2.35 -4.15
CA GLU A 144 9.70 2.35 -3.40
C GLU A 144 10.31 0.96 -3.36
N LEU A 145 11.62 0.89 -3.26
CA LEU A 145 12.38 -0.27 -2.86
C LEU A 145 13.02 -0.01 -1.51
N VAL A 146 12.76 -0.89 -0.56
CA VAL A 146 13.24 -0.78 0.82
C VAL A 146 14.04 -2.01 1.18
N TYR A 147 15.23 -1.80 1.72
CA TYR A 147 16.03 -2.85 2.32
C TYR A 147 15.79 -2.90 3.84
N MET A 148 15.56 -4.10 4.36
CA MET A 148 15.34 -4.31 5.79
C MET A 148 16.34 -5.34 6.32
N LYS A 149 17.12 -4.94 7.33
CA LYS A 149 18.05 -5.81 8.06
C LYS A 149 17.38 -6.54 9.20
N ASP A 150 16.35 -5.97 9.78
CA ASP A 150 15.60 -6.48 10.93
C ASP A 150 14.22 -5.82 10.97
N HIS A 151 13.39 -6.19 11.93
CA HIS A 151 12.10 -5.54 12.19
C HIS A 151 12.29 -4.03 12.45
N LEU A 152 11.42 -3.22 11.84
CA LEU A 152 11.40 -1.75 11.95
C LEU A 152 12.69 -1.05 11.52
N SER A 153 13.57 -1.73 10.78
CA SER A 153 14.78 -1.15 10.19
C SER A 153 14.55 -0.95 8.70
N PHE A 154 14.27 0.26 8.28
CA PHE A 154 13.96 0.60 6.88
C PHE A 154 15.08 1.45 6.28
N GLU A 155 15.58 1.04 5.12
CA GLU A 155 16.53 1.77 4.28
C GLU A 155 15.90 1.89 2.88
N VAL A 156 15.47 3.08 2.49
CA VAL A 156 14.87 3.35 1.17
C VAL A 156 15.99 3.43 0.15
N ILE A 157 16.13 2.38 -0.67
CA ILE A 157 17.21 2.29 -1.67
C ILE A 157 16.83 2.86 -3.02
N GLY A 158 15.53 3.11 -3.25
CA GLY A 158 15.01 3.76 -4.46
C GLY A 158 13.55 4.11 -4.31
N GLU A 159 13.14 5.21 -4.92
CA GLU A 159 11.76 5.72 -4.88
C GLU A 159 11.34 6.31 -6.23
N THR A 160 10.05 6.58 -6.41
CA THR A 160 9.60 7.28 -7.61
C THR A 160 9.99 8.75 -7.57
N ARG A 161 10.49 9.25 -8.70
CA ARG A 161 10.85 10.66 -8.87
C ARG A 161 9.68 11.54 -9.34
N ASP A 162 8.54 10.91 -9.65
CA ASP A 162 7.36 11.60 -10.16
C ASP A 162 6.06 10.84 -9.79
N ASP A 163 5.24 10.45 -10.76
CA ASP A 163 4.00 9.69 -10.49
C ASP A 163 4.31 8.34 -9.82
N ALA A 164 3.55 7.98 -8.79
CA ALA A 164 3.53 6.61 -8.31
C ALA A 164 2.92 5.67 -9.37
N VAL A 165 3.28 4.39 -9.30
CA VAL A 165 2.83 3.41 -10.30
C VAL A 165 1.31 3.27 -10.35
N GLY A 166 0.62 3.26 -9.20
CA GLY A 166 -0.84 3.18 -9.16
C GLY A 166 -1.51 4.41 -9.74
N GLU A 167 -0.98 5.60 -9.48
CA GLU A 167 -1.43 6.85 -10.09
C GLU A 167 -1.26 6.83 -11.62
N ALA A 168 -0.16 6.26 -12.13
CA ALA A 168 0.05 6.09 -13.57
C ALA A 168 -1.00 5.14 -14.18
N TYR A 169 -1.33 4.04 -13.50
CA TYR A 169 -2.42 3.14 -13.89
C TYR A 169 -3.77 3.86 -13.99
N ASP A 170 -4.15 4.64 -12.98
CA ASP A 170 -5.42 5.38 -12.95
C ASP A 170 -5.52 6.42 -14.06
N LYS A 171 -4.42 7.14 -14.33
CA LYS A 171 -4.35 8.15 -15.39
C LYS A 171 -4.44 7.52 -16.79
N VAL A 172 -3.78 6.39 -17.02
CA VAL A 172 -3.86 5.63 -18.28
C VAL A 172 -5.25 5.03 -18.44
N ALA A 173 -5.82 4.41 -17.40
CA ALA A 173 -7.17 3.89 -17.40
C ALA A 173 -8.19 4.93 -17.86
N ARG A 174 -8.15 6.12 -17.26
CA ARG A 174 -9.02 7.25 -17.66
C ARG A 174 -8.84 7.62 -19.13
N THR A 175 -7.62 7.58 -19.66
CA THR A 175 -7.31 7.94 -21.05
C THR A 175 -7.91 6.96 -22.05
N ILE A 176 -8.03 5.68 -21.68
CA ILE A 176 -8.68 4.63 -22.49
C ILE A 176 -10.16 4.41 -22.14
N GLY A 177 -10.76 5.31 -21.33
CA GLY A 177 -12.19 5.30 -21.04
C GLY A 177 -12.63 4.35 -19.93
N LEU A 178 -11.70 3.87 -19.10
CA LEU A 178 -12.02 3.05 -17.92
C LEU A 178 -12.34 3.92 -16.71
N ASN A 179 -13.16 3.39 -15.81
CA ASN A 179 -13.56 4.07 -14.59
C ASN A 179 -12.52 3.90 -13.47
N TYR A 180 -12.67 4.71 -12.41
CA TYR A 180 -11.91 4.57 -11.16
C TYR A 180 -12.48 3.41 -10.30
N PRO A 181 -11.62 2.63 -9.60
CA PRO A 181 -10.17 2.59 -9.69
C PRO A 181 -9.68 1.95 -11.01
N GLY A 182 -8.67 2.55 -11.62
CA GLY A 182 -8.20 2.17 -12.96
C GLY A 182 -7.31 0.94 -12.95
N GLY A 183 -6.45 0.78 -11.93
CA GLY A 183 -5.48 -0.31 -11.86
C GLY A 183 -6.08 -1.70 -12.09
N PRO A 184 -7.10 -2.13 -11.34
CA PRO A 184 -7.74 -3.44 -11.54
C PRO A 184 -8.41 -3.61 -12.91
N GLN A 185 -8.89 -2.52 -13.50
CA GLN A 185 -9.52 -2.58 -14.82
C GLN A 185 -8.48 -2.72 -15.94
N VAL A 186 -7.36 -1.99 -15.82
CA VAL A 186 -6.22 -2.14 -16.75
C VAL A 186 -5.64 -3.55 -16.67
N ASP A 187 -5.43 -4.10 -15.47
CA ASP A 187 -4.91 -5.46 -15.29
C ASP A 187 -5.82 -6.52 -15.92
N ARG A 188 -7.13 -6.38 -15.76
CA ARG A 188 -8.09 -7.29 -16.41
C ARG A 188 -8.06 -7.16 -17.93
N LEU A 189 -8.09 -5.92 -18.44
CA LEU A 189 -8.11 -5.65 -19.88
C LEU A 189 -6.79 -6.06 -20.55
N ALA A 190 -5.66 -5.90 -19.86
CA ALA A 190 -4.34 -6.32 -20.34
C ALA A 190 -4.21 -7.83 -20.57
N ALA A 191 -5.03 -8.63 -19.90
CA ALA A 191 -5.06 -10.08 -20.13
C ALA A 191 -5.74 -10.48 -21.45
N GLU A 192 -6.45 -9.56 -22.10
CA GLU A 192 -7.24 -9.80 -23.31
C GLU A 192 -6.55 -9.22 -24.58
N GLY A 193 -5.50 -8.43 -24.40
CA GLY A 193 -4.83 -7.71 -25.49
C GLY A 193 -3.48 -8.31 -25.90
N GLU A 194 -2.88 -7.67 -26.89
CA GLU A 194 -1.54 -8.00 -27.41
C GLU A 194 -0.58 -6.81 -27.18
N ASP A 195 0.70 -7.09 -26.95
CA ASP A 195 1.75 -6.08 -26.80
C ASP A 195 2.16 -5.52 -28.17
N THR A 196 1.39 -4.55 -28.66
CA THR A 196 1.58 -3.97 -30.02
C THR A 196 2.10 -2.53 -30.01
N TYR A 197 2.20 -1.89 -28.84
CA TYR A 197 2.71 -0.52 -28.69
C TYR A 197 4.10 -0.53 -28.08
N SER A 198 5.05 0.14 -28.73
CA SER A 198 6.41 0.32 -28.21
C SER A 198 6.46 1.46 -27.19
N PHE A 199 5.85 1.28 -26.02
CA PHE A 199 5.95 2.25 -24.95
C PHE A 199 7.33 2.22 -24.27
N PRO A 200 7.84 3.37 -23.77
CA PRO A 200 9.16 3.42 -23.17
C PRO A 200 9.19 2.63 -21.85
N ARG A 201 10.34 1.98 -21.60
CA ARG A 201 10.74 1.48 -20.28
C ARG A 201 11.67 2.53 -19.69
N VAL A 202 11.21 3.20 -18.63
CA VAL A 202 11.98 4.30 -18.05
C VAL A 202 12.94 3.74 -17.01
N TRP A 203 14.17 3.51 -17.43
CA TRP A 203 15.19 2.91 -16.57
C TRP A 203 15.89 3.92 -15.66
N LEU A 204 15.81 5.23 -15.99
CA LEU A 204 16.67 6.26 -15.39
C LEU A 204 18.16 5.90 -15.56
N ASP A 205 18.99 6.21 -14.58
CA ASP A 205 20.39 5.79 -14.60
C ASP A 205 20.51 4.29 -14.31
N LYS A 206 21.49 3.63 -14.91
CA LYS A 206 21.68 2.17 -14.79
C LYS A 206 21.92 1.68 -13.37
N ASP A 207 22.50 2.55 -12.55
CA ASP A 207 22.85 2.24 -11.15
C ASP A 207 21.84 2.81 -10.14
N SER A 208 20.71 3.32 -10.62
CA SER A 208 19.64 3.86 -9.78
C SER A 208 18.48 2.89 -9.62
N TYR A 209 18.05 2.68 -8.39
CA TYR A 209 16.81 1.97 -8.06
C TYR A 209 15.56 2.83 -8.16
N ASP A 210 15.70 4.13 -8.42
CA ASP A 210 14.57 5.05 -8.55
C ASP A 210 13.67 4.73 -9.74
N PHE A 211 12.42 5.09 -9.62
CA PHE A 211 11.40 4.89 -10.63
C PHE A 211 10.94 6.22 -11.24
N SER A 212 10.34 6.14 -12.43
CA SER A 212 9.62 7.25 -13.07
C SER A 212 8.54 6.69 -13.99
N PHE A 213 7.32 7.18 -13.85
CA PHE A 213 6.17 6.73 -14.64
C PHE A 213 5.48 7.87 -15.40
N SER A 214 5.78 9.14 -15.10
CA SER A 214 5.17 10.30 -15.79
C SER A 214 5.51 10.34 -17.28
N GLY A 215 6.73 9.95 -17.66
CA GLY A 215 7.16 9.83 -19.06
C GLY A 215 6.40 8.75 -19.81
N LEU A 216 6.22 7.58 -19.20
CA LEU A 216 5.45 6.47 -19.76
C LEU A 216 3.97 6.86 -19.95
N LYS A 217 3.34 7.44 -18.92
CA LYS A 217 1.97 7.97 -18.99
C LYS A 217 1.81 8.96 -20.16
N SER A 218 2.74 9.91 -20.27
CA SER A 218 2.71 10.92 -21.33
C SER A 218 2.87 10.30 -22.72
N ALA A 219 3.71 9.29 -22.86
CA ALA A 219 3.87 8.55 -24.12
C ALA A 219 2.57 7.86 -24.54
N VAL A 220 1.85 7.20 -23.60
CA VAL A 220 0.54 6.60 -23.87
C VAL A 220 -0.46 7.65 -24.32
N ILE A 221 -0.62 8.76 -23.58
CA ILE A 221 -1.57 9.82 -23.89
C ILE A 221 -1.30 10.41 -25.28
N ASN A 222 -0.04 10.71 -25.58
CA ASN A 222 0.36 11.28 -26.86
C ASN A 222 0.12 10.30 -28.03
N GLN A 223 0.42 9.03 -27.84
CA GLN A 223 0.19 8.01 -28.84
C GLN A 223 -1.30 7.88 -29.19
N LEU A 224 -2.16 7.83 -28.16
CA LEU A 224 -3.60 7.73 -28.37
C LEU A 224 -4.19 9.01 -28.99
N HIS A 225 -3.69 10.19 -28.60
CA HIS A 225 -4.09 11.46 -29.21
C HIS A 225 -3.74 11.47 -30.71
N ASN A 226 -2.52 11.07 -31.07
CA ASN A 226 -2.08 11.00 -32.48
C ASN A 226 -2.93 10.00 -33.31
N GLN A 227 -3.29 8.85 -32.73
CA GLN A 227 -4.15 7.87 -33.41
C GLN A 227 -5.56 8.43 -33.63
N ARG A 228 -6.15 9.09 -32.62
CA ARG A 228 -7.46 9.76 -32.75
C ARG A 228 -7.47 10.82 -33.83
N GLN A 229 -6.43 11.65 -33.91
CA GLN A 229 -6.30 12.67 -34.97
C GLN A 229 -6.21 12.07 -36.37
N LYS A 230 -5.57 10.91 -36.51
CA LYS A 230 -5.38 10.19 -37.78
C LYS A 230 -6.53 9.23 -38.11
N ASN A 231 -7.57 9.18 -37.27
CA ASN A 231 -8.67 8.21 -37.35
C ASN A 231 -8.20 6.75 -37.42
N ILE A 232 -7.08 6.43 -36.73
CA ILE A 232 -6.60 5.08 -36.59
C ILE A 232 -7.33 4.42 -35.41
N PRO A 233 -7.95 3.24 -35.60
CA PRO A 233 -8.63 2.54 -34.50
C PRO A 233 -7.70 2.27 -33.33
N ILE A 234 -8.19 2.49 -32.12
CA ILE A 234 -7.52 2.16 -30.86
C ILE A 234 -8.13 0.86 -30.34
N ILE A 235 -7.27 -0.09 -30.03
CA ILE A 235 -7.66 -1.34 -29.35
C ILE A 235 -7.21 -1.17 -27.88
N GLU A 236 -8.14 -0.83 -27.02
CA GLU A 236 -7.88 -0.48 -25.62
C GLU A 236 -7.16 -1.62 -24.88
N ALA A 237 -7.50 -2.87 -25.18
CA ALA A 237 -6.83 -4.03 -24.61
C ALA A 237 -5.34 -4.06 -24.94
N ASN A 238 -4.96 -3.76 -26.18
CA ASN A 238 -3.56 -3.72 -26.60
C ASN A 238 -2.80 -2.58 -25.91
N VAL A 239 -3.46 -1.42 -25.74
CA VAL A 239 -2.88 -0.30 -24.97
C VAL A 239 -2.62 -0.73 -23.52
N ALA A 240 -3.61 -1.36 -22.89
CA ALA A 240 -3.49 -1.85 -21.51
C ALA A 240 -2.36 -2.87 -21.38
N THR A 241 -2.27 -3.84 -22.29
CA THR A 241 -1.22 -4.86 -22.29
C THR A 241 0.17 -4.24 -22.44
N SER A 242 0.35 -3.37 -23.44
CA SER A 242 1.66 -2.76 -23.70
C SER A 242 2.10 -1.80 -22.59
N PHE A 243 1.15 -1.05 -22.00
CA PHE A 243 1.41 -0.22 -20.85
C PHE A 243 1.82 -1.07 -19.63
N GLN A 244 1.01 -2.07 -19.28
CA GLN A 244 1.29 -2.96 -18.14
C GLN A 244 2.63 -3.67 -18.29
N ASN A 245 2.96 -4.19 -19.47
CA ASN A 245 4.25 -4.84 -19.73
C ASN A 245 5.41 -3.87 -19.49
N SER A 246 5.27 -2.61 -19.93
CA SER A 246 6.31 -1.58 -19.69
C SER A 246 6.54 -1.29 -18.22
N VAL A 247 5.47 -1.24 -17.43
CA VAL A 247 5.54 -1.04 -15.96
C VAL A 247 6.14 -2.26 -15.27
N VAL A 248 5.57 -3.44 -15.54
CA VAL A 248 5.93 -4.70 -14.89
C VAL A 248 7.40 -5.05 -15.12
N GLU A 249 7.89 -4.84 -16.34
CA GLU A 249 9.29 -5.09 -16.69
C GLU A 249 10.25 -4.26 -15.84
N VAL A 250 9.98 -2.95 -15.68
CA VAL A 250 10.83 -2.05 -14.88
C VAL A 250 10.78 -2.40 -13.39
N LEU A 251 9.59 -2.62 -12.84
CA LEU A 251 9.42 -2.98 -11.43
C LEU A 251 10.13 -4.30 -11.11
N THR A 252 9.89 -5.33 -11.92
CA THR A 252 10.48 -6.66 -11.72
C THR A 252 12.00 -6.61 -11.83
N PHE A 253 12.52 -5.96 -12.87
CA PHE A 253 13.97 -5.88 -13.08
C PHE A 253 14.68 -5.23 -11.89
N LYS A 254 14.22 -4.05 -11.43
CA LYS A 254 14.85 -3.33 -10.33
C LYS A 254 14.75 -4.07 -9.00
N ALA A 255 13.61 -4.71 -8.71
CA ALA A 255 13.45 -5.52 -7.51
C ALA A 255 14.42 -6.73 -7.48
N ILE A 256 14.56 -7.44 -8.59
CA ILE A 256 15.50 -8.56 -8.71
C ILE A 256 16.96 -8.08 -8.65
N GLN A 257 17.27 -6.95 -9.29
CA GLN A 257 18.60 -6.35 -9.23
C GLN A 257 18.97 -5.97 -7.79
N ALA A 258 18.06 -5.33 -7.04
CA ALA A 258 18.26 -5.00 -5.65
C ALA A 258 18.56 -6.24 -4.80
N CYS A 259 17.79 -7.32 -4.95
CA CYS A 259 18.06 -8.58 -4.25
C CYS A 259 19.46 -9.11 -4.53
N LYS A 260 19.93 -9.05 -5.78
CA LYS A 260 21.28 -9.53 -6.16
C LYS A 260 22.40 -8.67 -5.57
N GLU A 261 22.28 -7.36 -5.69
CA GLU A 261 23.32 -6.42 -5.27
C GLU A 261 23.45 -6.35 -3.73
N TYR A 262 22.32 -6.42 -3.02
CA TYR A 262 22.29 -6.51 -1.56
C TYR A 262 22.53 -7.94 -1.04
N SER A 263 22.71 -8.92 -1.93
CA SER A 263 22.90 -10.34 -1.57
C SER A 263 21.78 -10.88 -0.69
N VAL A 264 20.54 -10.51 -1.00
CA VAL A 264 19.32 -10.90 -0.28
C VAL A 264 18.56 -11.93 -1.10
N GLN A 265 18.13 -13.02 -0.46
CA GLN A 265 17.35 -14.09 -1.09
C GLN A 265 15.84 -13.99 -0.79
N ARG A 266 15.37 -12.84 -0.33
CA ARG A 266 13.97 -12.65 0.06
C ARG A 266 13.43 -11.34 -0.48
N LEU A 267 12.37 -11.45 -1.27
CA LEU A 267 11.62 -10.32 -1.82
C LEU A 267 10.18 -10.38 -1.29
N ILE A 268 9.71 -9.28 -0.72
CA ILE A 268 8.29 -9.10 -0.43
C ILE A 268 7.71 -7.99 -1.29
N VAL A 269 6.41 -8.04 -1.55
CA VAL A 269 5.70 -7.00 -2.30
C VAL A 269 4.55 -6.47 -1.46
N ALA A 270 4.35 -5.15 -1.46
CA ALA A 270 3.36 -4.49 -0.62
C ALA A 270 2.63 -3.37 -1.38
N GLY A 271 1.43 -3.02 -0.92
CA GLY A 271 0.59 -1.98 -1.52
C GLY A 271 -0.42 -2.50 -2.54
N GLY A 272 -1.40 -1.67 -2.89
CA GLY A 272 -2.56 -2.08 -3.71
C GLY A 272 -2.20 -2.65 -5.09
N VAL A 273 -1.14 -2.13 -5.73
CA VAL A 273 -0.68 -2.62 -7.05
C VAL A 273 -0.04 -4.01 -6.95
N ALA A 274 0.36 -4.47 -5.75
CA ALA A 274 0.78 -5.86 -5.52
C ALA A 274 -0.32 -6.89 -5.85
N SER A 275 -1.56 -6.47 -5.99
CA SER A 275 -2.68 -7.31 -6.46
C SER A 275 -2.65 -7.56 -7.97
N ASN A 276 -1.88 -6.79 -8.76
CA ASN A 276 -1.80 -6.88 -10.22
C ASN A 276 -1.27 -8.26 -10.65
N LYS A 277 -2.02 -8.97 -11.49
CA LYS A 277 -1.69 -10.34 -11.89
C LYS A 277 -0.44 -10.42 -12.76
N GLY A 278 -0.25 -9.45 -13.66
CA GLY A 278 0.93 -9.38 -14.51
C GLY A 278 2.21 -9.20 -13.69
N LEU A 279 2.17 -8.31 -12.67
CA LEU A 279 3.29 -8.09 -11.76
C LEU A 279 3.59 -9.35 -10.93
N ARG A 280 2.57 -9.97 -10.33
CA ARG A 280 2.71 -11.22 -9.56
C ARG A 280 3.35 -12.33 -10.38
N GLN A 281 2.89 -12.53 -11.62
CA GLN A 281 3.42 -13.57 -12.49
C GLN A 281 4.88 -13.29 -12.85
N SER A 282 5.19 -12.05 -13.28
CA SER A 282 6.55 -11.66 -13.65
C SER A 282 7.54 -11.83 -12.49
N LEU A 283 7.16 -11.37 -11.29
CA LEU A 283 7.98 -11.53 -10.09
C LEU A 283 8.17 -13.01 -9.72
N ALA A 284 7.11 -13.82 -9.78
CA ALA A 284 7.20 -15.25 -9.47
C ALA A 284 8.17 -15.97 -10.42
N ASP A 285 8.09 -15.69 -11.73
CA ASP A 285 8.97 -16.30 -12.74
C ASP A 285 10.42 -15.86 -12.52
N GLN A 286 10.67 -14.56 -12.29
CA GLN A 286 12.01 -14.04 -12.13
C GLN A 286 12.64 -14.43 -10.77
N CYS A 287 11.87 -14.47 -9.71
CA CYS A 287 12.33 -14.95 -8.40
C CYS A 287 12.73 -16.42 -8.47
N LYS A 288 11.93 -17.25 -9.14
CA LYS A 288 12.26 -18.68 -9.36
C LYS A 288 13.56 -18.88 -10.14
N VAL A 289 13.79 -18.09 -11.18
CA VAL A 289 15.03 -18.15 -11.99
C VAL A 289 16.25 -17.73 -11.20
N ASN A 290 16.09 -16.84 -10.22
CA ASN A 290 17.18 -16.24 -9.46
C ASN A 290 17.32 -16.81 -8.03
N ASP A 291 16.58 -17.86 -7.68
CA ASP A 291 16.57 -18.49 -6.34
C ASP A 291 16.24 -17.49 -5.21
N ILE A 292 15.26 -16.61 -5.47
CA ILE A 292 14.75 -15.62 -4.53
C ILE A 292 13.39 -16.11 -4.02
N GLN A 293 13.21 -16.14 -2.70
CA GLN A 293 11.91 -16.42 -2.08
C GLN A 293 11.03 -15.18 -2.19
N LEU A 294 9.84 -15.35 -2.81
CA LEU A 294 8.88 -14.28 -3.02
C LEU A 294 7.69 -14.45 -2.08
N THR A 295 7.34 -13.39 -1.35
CA THR A 295 6.09 -13.30 -0.58
C THR A 295 5.27 -12.11 -1.07
N ILE A 296 4.01 -12.34 -1.41
CA ILE A 296 3.03 -11.31 -1.79
C ILE A 296 1.73 -11.62 -1.06
N PRO A 297 1.17 -10.70 -0.27
CA PRO A 297 -0.05 -10.96 0.48
C PRO A 297 -1.22 -11.29 -0.43
N SER A 298 -2.24 -11.95 0.11
CA SER A 298 -3.50 -12.12 -0.59
C SER A 298 -4.10 -10.74 -0.97
N PRO A 299 -4.88 -10.64 -2.05
CA PRO A 299 -5.40 -9.35 -2.53
C PRO A 299 -6.14 -8.53 -1.46
N LYS A 300 -6.80 -9.19 -0.49
CA LYS A 300 -7.50 -8.51 0.61
C LYS A 300 -6.57 -7.74 1.55
N LEU A 301 -5.30 -8.13 1.64
CA LEU A 301 -4.29 -7.52 2.51
C LEU A 301 -3.35 -6.58 1.76
N CYS A 302 -3.48 -6.50 0.42
CA CYS A 302 -2.68 -5.56 -0.38
C CYS A 302 -3.23 -4.13 -0.33
N THR A 303 -4.56 -3.96 -0.21
CA THR A 303 -5.21 -2.64 -0.10
C THR A 303 -5.20 -2.15 1.35
N ASP A 304 -5.51 -0.86 1.56
CA ASP A 304 -5.53 -0.24 2.87
C ASP A 304 -6.49 -0.96 3.82
N ASN A 305 -5.96 -1.35 4.96
CA ASN A 305 -6.71 -2.06 5.99
C ASN A 305 -6.01 -1.93 7.35
N ALA A 306 -6.77 -2.01 8.44
CA ALA A 306 -6.22 -1.81 9.78
C ALA A 306 -5.44 -3.03 10.30
N ALA A 307 -5.61 -4.22 9.72
CA ALA A 307 -4.84 -5.39 10.17
C ALA A 307 -3.33 -5.17 9.95
N MET A 308 -2.93 -4.57 8.83
CA MET A 308 -1.54 -4.23 8.52
C MET A 308 -0.95 -3.26 9.56
N ILE A 309 -1.78 -2.30 10.04
CA ILE A 309 -1.40 -1.33 11.06
C ILE A 309 -1.26 -2.00 12.43
N GLY A 310 -2.15 -2.91 12.78
CA GLY A 310 -2.08 -3.65 14.02
C GLY A 310 -0.87 -4.57 14.11
N VAL A 311 -0.49 -5.18 13.00
CA VAL A 311 0.72 -6.02 12.95
C VAL A 311 1.99 -5.18 13.13
N ALA A 312 2.15 -4.08 12.40
CA ALA A 312 3.26 -3.15 12.59
C ALA A 312 3.26 -2.58 14.01
N GLY A 313 2.08 -2.20 14.52
CA GLY A 313 1.88 -1.70 15.89
C GLY A 313 2.32 -2.68 16.97
N HIS A 314 2.18 -3.98 16.75
CA HIS A 314 2.65 -5.00 17.70
C HIS A 314 4.17 -4.94 17.89
N TYR A 315 4.94 -4.79 16.81
CA TYR A 315 6.39 -4.68 16.89
C TYR A 315 6.84 -3.38 17.55
N LEU A 316 6.13 -2.28 17.31
CA LEU A 316 6.34 -1.02 18.02
C LEU A 316 6.02 -1.14 19.50
N TYR A 317 4.92 -1.83 19.84
CA TYR A 317 4.57 -2.13 21.23
C TYR A 317 5.67 -2.89 21.96
N GLN A 318 6.24 -3.92 21.32
CA GLN A 318 7.35 -4.68 21.90
C GLN A 318 8.60 -3.84 22.13
N GLN A 319 8.83 -2.79 21.32
CA GLN A 319 9.94 -1.85 21.49
C GLN A 319 9.61 -0.72 22.46
N GLY A 320 8.37 -0.64 22.99
CA GLY A 320 7.94 0.44 23.87
C GLY A 320 7.77 1.80 23.19
N ARG A 321 7.57 1.80 21.85
CA ARG A 321 7.36 3.02 21.06
C ARG A 321 5.92 3.48 21.15
N PHE A 322 5.69 4.41 22.07
CA PHE A 322 4.38 4.99 22.36
C PHE A 322 4.38 6.50 22.14
N ALA A 323 3.27 7.01 21.64
CA ALA A 323 3.04 8.45 21.55
C ALA A 323 2.22 8.96 22.76
N ASP A 324 2.35 10.22 23.02
CA ASP A 324 1.46 10.93 23.93
C ASP A 324 0.21 11.48 23.20
N LEU A 325 -0.66 12.18 23.92
CA LEU A 325 -1.87 12.77 23.35
C LEU A 325 -1.61 14.00 22.46
N ALA A 326 -0.35 14.43 22.29
CA ALA A 326 0.03 15.44 21.30
C ALA A 326 0.18 14.87 19.89
N LEU A 327 0.16 13.53 19.72
CA LEU A 327 0.19 12.87 18.42
C LEU A 327 -0.72 13.58 17.41
N ASN A 328 -0.21 13.79 16.21
CA ASN A 328 -0.94 14.41 15.12
C ASN A 328 -0.84 13.59 13.84
N GLY A 329 -1.67 13.89 12.84
CA GLY A 329 -1.53 13.33 11.49
C GLY A 329 -0.46 14.07 10.70
N HIS A 330 0.26 13.34 9.86
CA HIS A 330 1.30 13.89 8.97
C HIS A 330 1.04 13.47 7.53
N SER A 331 0.83 14.44 6.63
CA SER A 331 0.59 14.14 5.22
C SER A 331 1.80 13.51 4.54
N ASN A 332 2.99 13.77 5.06
CA ASN A 332 4.25 13.20 4.59
C ASN A 332 5.14 12.89 5.80
N ILE A 333 5.65 11.67 5.89
CA ILE A 333 6.64 11.21 6.85
C ILE A 333 7.63 10.35 6.08
N ASP A 334 8.91 10.54 6.34
CA ASP A 334 9.96 9.71 5.78
C ASP A 334 10.03 8.36 6.52
N LEU A 335 10.04 7.26 5.77
CA LEU A 335 10.08 5.92 6.35
C LEU A 335 11.41 5.64 7.08
N GLU A 336 12.52 6.24 6.62
CA GLU A 336 13.83 6.09 7.27
C GLU A 336 13.90 6.89 8.58
N GLU A 337 13.36 8.11 8.60
CA GLU A 337 13.28 8.92 9.82
C GLU A 337 12.44 8.20 10.88
N TYR A 338 11.29 7.66 10.48
CA TYR A 338 10.45 6.84 11.34
C TYR A 338 11.15 5.60 11.92
N SER A 339 12.10 5.02 11.17
CA SER A 339 12.94 3.90 11.62
C SER A 339 13.92 4.29 12.74
N ALA A 340 14.38 5.55 12.72
CA ALA A 340 15.41 6.05 13.63
C ALA A 340 14.88 6.50 15.00
N GLU A 341 13.58 6.78 15.11
CA GLU A 341 12.88 7.16 16.35
C GLU A 341 12.59 5.94 17.23
#